data_feb6c305fbdba85d49f2279ca0abd191
#
_entry.id   feb6c305fbdba85d49f2279ca0abd191
#
_cell.length_a   1.000
_cell.length_b   1.000
_cell.length_c   1.000
_cell.angle_alpha   90.00
_cell.angle_beta   90.00
_cell.angle_gamma   90.00
#
_symmetry.space_group_name_H-M   'P 1'
#
loop_
_entity.id
_entity.type
_entity.pdbx_description
1 polymer ?
#
loop_
_entity_poly.entity_id
_entity_poly.type
_entity_poly.pdbx_seq_one_letter_code
_entity_poly.pdbx_strand_id
1 'polypeptide(L)' 'MIEYIVQLTRKPGLSIDENTPLVSSGLIDSMALVDLLLKLEDLTNRRIPAGKVQPKDMDTVAKMFATAERAGKLRR' A
#
# COMPACT_ATOMS: atom_id res chain seq x y z
N MET A 1 -7.71 -2.67 -3.55
CA MET A 1 -6.76 -1.92 -2.68
C MET A 1 -7.39 -0.66 -2.09
N ILE A 2 -8.03 0.15 -2.89
CA ILE A 2 -8.64 1.41 -2.40
C ILE A 2 -9.70 1.15 -1.32
N GLU A 3 -10.57 0.17 -1.52
CA GLU A 3 -11.58 -0.18 -0.52
C GLU A 3 -10.94 -0.62 0.79
N TYR A 4 -9.85 -1.38 0.71
CA TYR A 4 -9.13 -1.83 1.88
C TYR A 4 -8.54 -0.65 2.64
N ILE A 5 -7.99 0.33 1.93
CA ILE A 5 -7.43 1.53 2.55
C ILE A 5 -8.51 2.35 3.23
N VAL A 6 -9.66 2.51 2.59
CA VAL A 6 -10.78 3.23 3.20
C VAL A 6 -11.21 2.56 4.51
N GLN A 7 -11.26 1.23 4.53
CA GLN A 7 -11.58 0.49 5.75
C GLN A 7 -10.53 0.71 6.83
N LEU A 8 -9.25 0.73 6.46
CA LEU A 8 -8.17 0.96 7.43
C LEU A 8 -8.25 2.34 8.06
N THR A 9 -8.61 3.35 7.29
CA THR A 9 -8.71 4.73 7.81
C THR A 9 -9.92 4.93 8.70
N ARG A 10 -10.92 4.05 8.62
CA ARG A 10 -12.18 4.12 9.36
C ARG A 10 -12.90 5.46 9.16
N LYS A 11 -12.76 6.06 7.99
CA LYS A 11 -13.41 7.32 7.65
C LYS A 11 -14.42 7.06 6.52
N PRO A 12 -15.68 6.78 6.87
CA PRO A 12 -16.70 6.53 5.84
C PRO A 12 -16.88 7.76 4.96
N GLY A 13 -17.09 7.54 3.69
CA GLY A 13 -17.24 8.64 2.74
C GLY A 13 -15.93 9.24 2.26
N LEU A 14 -14.79 8.73 2.73
CA LEU A 14 -13.49 9.20 2.25
C LEU A 14 -13.32 8.83 0.78
N SER A 15 -13.05 9.83 -0.05
CA SER A 15 -12.81 9.62 -1.48
C SER A 15 -11.31 9.63 -1.72
N ILE A 16 -10.76 8.49 -2.14
CA ILE A 16 -9.35 8.37 -2.49
C ILE A 16 -9.23 7.72 -3.87
N ASP A 17 -8.15 8.03 -4.56
CA ASP A 17 -7.82 7.40 -5.84
C ASP A 17 -6.38 6.88 -5.80
N GLU A 18 -5.88 6.40 -6.93
CA GLU A 18 -4.56 5.81 -7.01
C GLU A 18 -3.42 6.82 -6.80
N ASN A 19 -3.71 8.11 -6.87
CA ASN A 19 -2.74 9.18 -6.73
C ASN A 19 -2.88 9.96 -5.42
N THR A 20 -3.84 9.59 -4.57
CA THR A 20 -4.04 10.27 -3.29
C THR A 20 -2.88 9.99 -2.34
N PRO A 21 -2.20 11.03 -1.79
CA PRO A 21 -1.17 10.81 -0.79
C PRO A 21 -1.77 10.18 0.47
N LEU A 22 -1.17 9.13 0.94
CA LEU A 22 -1.68 8.36 2.08
C LEU A 22 -0.80 8.53 3.32
N VAL A 23 0.51 8.34 3.15
CA VAL A 23 1.45 8.43 4.25
C VAL A 23 1.80 9.89 4.53
N SER A 24 2.14 10.64 3.49
CA SER A 24 2.53 12.05 3.63
C SER A 24 1.38 12.93 4.13
N SER A 25 0.14 12.54 3.85
CA SER A 25 -1.04 13.26 4.32
C SER A 25 -1.46 12.88 5.74
N GLY A 26 -0.87 11.82 6.30
CA GLY A 26 -1.23 11.33 7.63
C GLY A 26 -2.47 10.44 7.66
N LEU A 27 -3.02 10.07 6.52
CA LEU A 27 -4.16 9.15 6.48
C LEU A 27 -3.80 7.75 6.96
N ILE A 28 -2.57 7.33 6.71
CA ILE A 28 -2.07 6.00 7.10
C ILE A 28 -0.79 6.19 7.89
N ASP A 29 -0.69 5.55 9.06
CA ASP A 29 0.51 5.58 9.88
C ASP A 29 1.46 4.44 9.49
N SER A 30 2.65 4.42 10.14
CA SER A 30 3.67 3.43 9.84
C SER A 30 3.27 2.02 10.23
N MET A 31 2.37 1.86 11.20
CA MET A 31 1.90 0.53 11.61
C MET A 31 0.97 -0.08 10.56
N ALA A 32 0.14 0.75 9.95
CA ALA A 32 -0.76 0.29 8.89
C ALA A 32 -0.01 -0.08 7.60
N LEU A 33 1.21 0.43 7.43
CA LEU A 33 2.01 0.09 6.24
C LEU A 33 2.31 -1.40 6.14
N VAL A 34 2.49 -2.07 7.27
CA VAL A 34 2.73 -3.52 7.28
C VAL A 34 1.50 -4.25 6.75
N ASP A 35 0.31 -3.86 7.19
CA ASP A 35 -0.94 -4.46 6.71
C ASP A 35 -1.13 -4.20 5.22
N LEU A 36 -0.80 -2.99 4.76
CA LEU A 36 -0.89 -2.66 3.35
C LEU A 36 0.08 -3.49 2.52
N LEU A 37 1.30 -3.68 3.03
CA LEU A 37 2.28 -4.49 2.33
C LEU A 37 1.80 -5.94 2.16
N LEU A 38 1.23 -6.51 3.22
CA LEU A 38 0.69 -7.87 3.17
C LEU A 38 -0.48 -7.95 2.18
N LYS A 39 -1.36 -6.94 2.18
CA LYS A 39 -2.47 -6.90 1.23
C LYS A 39 -1.96 -6.78 -0.21
N LEU A 40 -0.94 -5.96 -0.41
CA LEU A 40 -0.33 -5.79 -1.73
C LEU A 40 0.28 -7.10 -2.22
N GLU A 41 0.95 -7.84 -1.35
CA GLU A 41 1.48 -9.15 -1.69
C GLU A 41 0.39 -10.11 -2.16
N ASP A 42 -0.75 -10.12 -1.45
CA ASP A 42 -1.89 -10.96 -1.83
C ASP A 42 -2.48 -10.57 -3.17
N LEU A 43 -2.66 -9.26 -3.40
CA LEU A 43 -3.29 -8.77 -4.62
C LEU A 43 -2.41 -8.97 -5.85
N THR A 44 -1.09 -8.87 -5.70
CA THR A 44 -0.16 -9.01 -6.81
C THR A 44 0.39 -10.42 -6.95
N ASN A 45 0.11 -11.29 -5.98
CA ASN A 45 0.69 -12.63 -5.90
C ASN A 45 2.22 -12.57 -5.95
N ARG A 46 2.80 -11.60 -5.26
CA ARG A 46 4.25 -11.39 -5.19
C ARG A 46 4.70 -11.32 -3.74
N ARG A 47 5.91 -11.79 -3.48
CA ARG A 47 6.56 -11.61 -2.18
C ARG A 47 7.40 -10.35 -2.25
N ILE A 48 7.11 -9.39 -1.36
CA ILE A 48 7.78 -8.10 -1.36
C ILE A 48 8.59 -7.97 -0.06
N PRO A 49 9.95 -7.95 -0.15
CA PRO A 49 10.76 -7.81 1.05
C PRO A 49 10.55 -6.45 1.71
N ALA A 50 10.13 -6.45 2.96
CA ALA A 50 9.86 -5.20 3.69
C ALA A 50 11.11 -4.31 3.79
N GLY A 51 12.29 -4.91 3.89
CA GLY A 51 13.54 -4.14 3.97
C GLY A 51 13.89 -3.36 2.72
N LYS A 52 13.24 -3.65 1.58
CA LYS A 52 13.45 -2.94 0.32
C LYS A 52 12.37 -1.91 0.02
N VAL A 53 11.44 -1.73 0.95
CA VAL A 53 10.30 -0.83 0.77
C VAL A 53 10.38 0.28 1.82
N GLN A 54 10.27 1.51 1.37
CA GLN A 54 10.25 2.68 2.24
C GLN A 54 8.83 3.24 2.29
N PRO A 55 8.49 4.02 3.34
CA PRO A 55 7.14 4.63 3.42
C PRO A 55 6.77 5.43 2.18
N LYS A 56 7.73 6.13 1.57
CA LYS A 56 7.48 6.89 0.33
C LYS A 56 7.04 6.02 -0.82
N ASP A 57 7.44 4.74 -0.83
CA ASP A 57 7.06 3.80 -1.88
C ASP A 57 5.62 3.35 -1.74
N MET A 58 5.03 3.56 -0.58
CA MET A 58 3.65 3.18 -0.26
C MET A 58 2.73 4.38 -0.12
N ASP A 59 3.18 5.56 -0.52
CA ASP A 59 2.43 6.80 -0.31
C ASP A 59 1.16 6.88 -1.15
N THR A 60 1.15 6.28 -2.34
CA THR A 60 -0.05 6.21 -3.18
C THR A 60 -0.26 4.78 -3.65
N VAL A 61 -1.49 4.46 -4.05
CA VAL A 61 -1.80 3.14 -4.58
C VAL A 61 -0.97 2.86 -5.83
N ALA A 62 -0.80 3.85 -6.71
CA ALA A 62 0.03 3.69 -7.91
C ALA A 62 1.47 3.34 -7.55
N LYS A 63 2.02 4.00 -6.53
CA LYS A 63 3.40 3.70 -6.07
C LYS A 63 3.50 2.32 -5.45
N MET A 64 2.46 1.88 -4.74
CA MET A 64 2.43 0.53 -4.16
C MET A 64 2.55 -0.54 -5.23
N PHE A 65 1.76 -0.44 -6.30
CA PHE A 65 1.82 -1.44 -7.37
C PHE A 65 3.13 -1.35 -8.16
N ALA A 66 3.64 -0.14 -8.39
CA ALA A 66 4.95 0.02 -9.02
C ALA A 66 6.07 -0.61 -8.18
N THR A 67 5.99 -0.47 -6.87
CA THR A 67 6.95 -1.08 -5.95
C THR A 67 6.86 -2.60 -6.00
N ALA A 68 5.65 -3.16 -6.06
CA ALA A 68 5.46 -4.59 -6.18
C ALA A 68 6.10 -5.15 -7.45
N GLU A 69 5.97 -4.43 -8.56
CA GLU A 69 6.59 -4.84 -9.81
C GLU A 69 8.12 -4.75 -9.76
N ARG A 70 8.66 -3.71 -9.12
CA ARG A 70 10.09 -3.47 -9.05
C ARG A 70 10.79 -4.40 -8.07
N ALA A 71 10.23 -4.55 -6.87
CA ALA A 71 10.87 -5.26 -5.76
C ALA A 71 10.27 -6.63 -5.48
N GLY A 72 9.03 -6.87 -5.93
CA GLY A 72 8.33 -8.11 -5.64
C GLY A 72 8.76 -9.25 -6.56
N LYS A 73 8.76 -10.47 -6.01
CA LYS A 73 9.02 -11.67 -6.76
C LYS A 73 7.77 -12.53 -6.77
N LEU A 74 7.47 -13.16 -7.90
CA LEU A 74 6.31 -14.03 -8.01
C LEU A 74 6.37 -15.14 -6.97
N ARG A 75 5.24 -15.38 -6.32
CA ARG A 75 5.08 -16.53 -5.43
C ARG A 75 4.93 -17.79 -6.28
N ARG A 76 5.42 -18.89 -5.74
CA ARG A 76 5.26 -20.21 -6.39
C ARG A 76 4.54 -21.15 -5.44
#